data_28723974f2531cbcecb34db273512f25
#
_entry.id   28723974f2531cbcecb34db273512f25
#
_cell.length_a   1.000
_cell.length_b   1.000
_cell.length_c   1.000
_cell.angle_alpha   90.00
_cell.angle_beta   90.00
_cell.angle_gamma   90.00
#
_symmetry.space_group_name_H-M   'P 1'
#
loop_
_entity.id
_entity.type
_entity.pdbx_description
1 polymer ?
#
loop_
_entity_poly.entity_id
_entity_poly.type
_entity_poly.pdbx_seq_one_letter_code
_entity_poly.pdbx_strand_id
1 'polypeptide(L)'
;ALSMTLAPEKPGAYGPGSVAEALIDGGALPSWGHTDSNSVKAREALAYSRERFAQVETKRGPRATITHLFNGMRPLHHRDTGPIAEFLSDAARGGAVAELICDSIHVEPSLVRDVYELVGREHVVLITDAMAAAGMADGQYTLGPQDVIVKDGVARLAQGNAIAGGTAHLMDCVRVAVTKGGIPLVDAVYMASVQGATILGDDTIGSLAAGKKADIVEVDSDLAVRRVWRRGTVVA
;
A
#
# COMPACT_ATOMS: atom_id res chain seq x y z
N ALA A 1 -8.98 6.75 -12.57
CA ALA A 1 -8.35 6.06 -11.44
C ALA A 1 -6.85 5.93 -11.69
N LEU A 2 -6.04 5.89 -10.60
CA LEU A 2 -4.59 5.67 -10.70
C LEU A 2 -4.26 4.18 -10.57
N SER A 3 -4.97 3.49 -9.71
CA SER A 3 -4.92 2.04 -9.54
C SER A 3 -6.30 1.49 -9.21
N MET A 4 -6.48 0.18 -9.34
CA MET A 4 -7.71 -0.52 -8.98
C MET A 4 -7.38 -1.88 -8.36
N THR A 5 -7.99 -2.16 -7.22
CA THR A 5 -7.87 -3.46 -6.56
C THR A 5 -8.61 -4.54 -7.33
N LEU A 6 -7.93 -5.65 -7.59
CA LEU A 6 -8.43 -6.81 -8.30
C LEU A 6 -8.12 -8.10 -7.52
N ALA A 7 -9.08 -9.03 -7.50
CA ALA A 7 -8.87 -10.36 -6.94
C ALA A 7 -8.59 -11.37 -8.07
N PRO A 8 -7.44 -12.07 -8.03
CA PRO A 8 -7.05 -13.00 -9.10
C PRO A 8 -8.06 -14.11 -9.42
N GLU A 9 -8.84 -14.53 -8.42
CA GLU A 9 -9.85 -15.58 -8.62
C GLU A 9 -11.12 -15.13 -9.35
N LYS A 10 -11.31 -13.82 -9.53
CA LYS A 10 -12.52 -13.31 -10.20
C LYS A 10 -12.44 -13.48 -11.71
N PRO A 11 -13.54 -13.92 -12.35
CA PRO A 11 -13.59 -14.02 -13.81
C PRO A 11 -13.27 -12.68 -14.48
N GLY A 12 -12.41 -12.70 -15.49
CA GLY A 12 -12.01 -11.49 -16.24
C GLY A 12 -11.03 -10.56 -15.50
N ALA A 13 -10.44 -10.99 -14.37
CA ALA A 13 -9.47 -10.18 -13.65
C ALA A 13 -8.16 -10.01 -14.44
N TYR A 14 -7.64 -11.08 -15.05
CA TYR A 14 -6.42 -11.08 -15.88
C TYR A 14 -6.63 -11.93 -17.14
N GLY A 15 -5.72 -11.81 -18.10
CA GLY A 15 -5.76 -12.44 -19.41
C GLY A 15 -6.21 -11.47 -20.52
N PRO A 16 -6.25 -11.91 -21.79
CA PRO A 16 -6.72 -11.06 -22.89
C PRO A 16 -8.15 -10.57 -22.71
N GLY A 17 -8.40 -9.28 -22.93
CA GLY A 17 -9.70 -8.64 -22.74
C GLY A 17 -10.10 -8.41 -21.28
N SER A 18 -9.18 -8.57 -20.34
CA SER A 18 -9.44 -8.46 -18.89
C SER A 18 -9.43 -7.03 -18.37
N VAL A 19 -9.87 -6.88 -17.11
CA VAL A 19 -9.78 -5.60 -16.39
C VAL A 19 -8.32 -5.18 -16.19
N ALA A 20 -7.41 -6.12 -15.87
CA ALA A 20 -5.99 -5.79 -15.70
C ALA A 20 -5.38 -5.28 -17.01
N GLU A 21 -5.71 -5.89 -18.16
CA GLU A 21 -5.27 -5.39 -19.47
C GLU A 21 -5.77 -3.97 -19.74
N ALA A 22 -7.07 -3.73 -19.56
CA ALA A 22 -7.66 -2.42 -19.77
C ALA A 22 -7.08 -1.33 -18.85
N LEU A 23 -6.74 -1.68 -17.61
CA LEU A 23 -6.07 -0.76 -16.68
C LEU A 23 -4.68 -0.41 -17.19
N ILE A 24 -3.86 -1.40 -17.52
CA ILE A 24 -2.47 -1.19 -17.98
C ILE A 24 -2.46 -0.38 -19.28
N ASP A 25 -3.29 -0.72 -20.24
CA ASP A 25 -3.40 -0.01 -21.52
C ASP A 25 -3.91 1.43 -21.36
N GLY A 26 -4.79 1.65 -20.39
CA GLY A 26 -5.28 2.97 -20.00
C GLY A 26 -4.31 3.75 -19.10
N GLY A 27 -3.12 3.22 -18.81
CA GLY A 27 -2.12 3.85 -17.96
C GLY A 27 -2.48 3.86 -16.47
N ALA A 28 -3.34 2.96 -16.00
CA ALA A 28 -3.59 2.69 -14.60
C ALA A 28 -2.89 1.39 -14.14
N LEU A 29 -2.81 1.15 -12.85
CA LEU A 29 -2.14 -0.01 -12.28
C LEU A 29 -3.16 -1.02 -11.75
N PRO A 30 -3.06 -2.31 -12.09
CA PRO A 30 -3.72 -3.35 -11.33
C PRO A 30 -3.05 -3.46 -9.95
N SER A 31 -3.86 -3.49 -8.89
CA SER A 31 -3.42 -3.73 -7.52
C SER A 31 -4.06 -5.04 -7.05
N TRP A 32 -3.24 -6.08 -6.85
CA TRP A 32 -3.73 -7.41 -6.53
C TRP A 32 -3.97 -7.57 -5.03
N GLY A 33 -5.20 -7.87 -4.63
CA GLY A 33 -5.56 -8.01 -3.22
C GLY A 33 -7.03 -8.29 -2.97
N HIS A 34 -7.46 -8.23 -1.70
CA HIS A 34 -8.82 -8.62 -1.28
C HIS A 34 -9.24 -9.97 -1.89
N THR A 35 -8.41 -10.99 -1.69
CA THR A 35 -8.46 -12.22 -2.47
C THR A 35 -8.40 -13.47 -1.61
N ASP A 36 -9.22 -14.44 -1.95
CA ASP A 36 -9.17 -15.82 -1.47
C ASP A 36 -8.53 -16.76 -2.50
N SER A 37 -7.72 -16.22 -3.44
CA SER A 37 -7.09 -17.01 -4.49
C SER A 37 -6.11 -18.04 -3.95
N ASN A 38 -5.90 -19.11 -4.73
CA ASN A 38 -4.77 -19.98 -4.53
C ASN A 38 -3.48 -19.38 -5.14
N SER A 39 -2.35 -20.04 -4.88
CA SER A 39 -1.03 -19.63 -5.37
C SER A 39 -0.95 -19.59 -6.91
N VAL A 40 -1.61 -20.52 -7.59
CA VAL A 40 -1.56 -20.60 -9.07
C VAL A 40 -2.16 -19.37 -9.70
N LYS A 41 -3.39 -18.99 -9.32
CA LYS A 41 -4.05 -17.81 -9.86
C LYS A 41 -3.33 -16.50 -9.49
N ALA A 42 -2.79 -16.40 -8.29
CA ALA A 42 -1.99 -15.25 -7.88
C ALA A 42 -0.74 -15.10 -8.77
N ARG A 43 -0.01 -16.21 -9.01
CA ARG A 43 1.16 -16.24 -9.89
C ARG A 43 0.82 -15.87 -11.33
N GLU A 44 -0.26 -16.40 -11.88
CA GLU A 44 -0.71 -16.14 -13.25
C GLU A 44 -1.09 -14.65 -13.43
N ALA A 45 -1.82 -14.07 -12.47
CA ALA A 45 -2.20 -12.66 -12.50
C ALA A 45 -0.98 -11.71 -12.47
N LEU A 46 0.00 -12.02 -11.63
CA LEU A 46 1.27 -11.28 -11.57
C LEU A 46 2.09 -11.44 -12.86
N ALA A 47 2.20 -12.65 -13.38
CA ALA A 47 2.90 -12.93 -14.63
C ALA A 47 2.27 -12.16 -15.79
N TYR A 48 0.95 -12.23 -15.92
CA TYR A 48 0.21 -11.48 -16.93
C TYR A 48 0.45 -9.97 -16.85
N SER A 49 0.45 -9.41 -15.62
CA SER A 49 0.72 -7.99 -15.42
C SER A 49 2.10 -7.60 -15.90
N ARG A 50 3.15 -8.37 -15.56
CA ARG A 50 4.54 -8.11 -16.00
C ARG A 50 4.67 -8.19 -17.52
N GLU A 51 4.10 -9.23 -18.14
CA GLU A 51 4.11 -9.43 -19.58
C GLU A 51 3.42 -8.27 -20.31
N ARG A 52 2.27 -7.80 -19.79
CA ARG A 52 1.55 -6.69 -20.39
C ARG A 52 2.29 -5.37 -20.23
N PHE A 53 2.86 -5.07 -19.05
CA PHE A 53 3.70 -3.89 -18.84
C PHE A 53 4.92 -3.85 -19.77
N ALA A 54 5.49 -5.00 -20.12
CA ALA A 54 6.60 -5.07 -21.07
C ALA A 54 6.19 -4.73 -22.52
N GLN A 55 4.90 -4.68 -22.82
CA GLN A 55 4.36 -4.42 -24.17
C GLN A 55 3.82 -3.00 -24.35
N VAL A 56 3.70 -2.22 -23.28
CA VAL A 56 3.11 -0.88 -23.31
C VAL A 56 4.05 0.16 -22.72
N GLU A 57 4.07 1.36 -23.30
CA GLU A 57 4.72 2.50 -22.69
C GLU A 57 3.79 3.06 -21.59
N THR A 58 4.32 3.22 -20.39
CA THR A 58 3.59 3.80 -19.27
C THR A 58 4.40 4.90 -18.61
N LYS A 59 3.71 5.97 -18.19
CA LYS A 59 4.32 7.05 -17.40
C LYS A 59 4.47 6.67 -15.91
N ARG A 60 3.72 5.66 -15.46
CA ARG A 60 3.81 5.13 -14.10
C ARG A 60 4.85 4.04 -14.01
N GLY A 61 5.30 3.73 -12.80
CA GLY A 61 6.16 2.57 -12.58
C GLY A 61 5.52 1.33 -13.25
N PRO A 62 6.25 0.61 -14.13
CA PRO A 62 5.70 -0.50 -14.92
C PRO A 62 5.54 -1.77 -14.08
N ARG A 63 4.90 -1.67 -12.94
CA ARG A 63 4.70 -2.76 -11.98
C ARG A 63 3.29 -2.71 -11.39
N ALA A 64 2.68 -3.87 -11.21
CA ALA A 64 1.49 -4.00 -10.39
C ALA A 64 1.79 -3.65 -8.93
N THR A 65 0.77 -3.26 -8.17
CA THR A 65 0.88 -3.20 -6.71
C THR A 65 0.14 -4.38 -6.08
N ILE A 66 0.39 -4.60 -4.80
CA ILE A 66 -0.29 -5.60 -3.98
C ILE A 66 -1.02 -4.84 -2.89
N THR A 67 -2.34 -4.74 -3.02
CA THR A 67 -3.21 -3.96 -2.12
C THR A 67 -3.03 -4.44 -0.69
N HIS A 68 -2.64 -3.55 0.22
CA HIS A 68 -2.51 -3.74 1.68
C HIS A 68 -2.19 -5.19 2.07
N LEU A 69 -1.04 -5.69 1.60
CA LEU A 69 -0.58 -7.07 1.77
C LEU A 69 -0.96 -7.66 3.14
N PHE A 70 -1.44 -8.89 3.18
CA PHE A 70 -2.04 -9.67 4.27
C PHE A 70 -3.52 -9.37 4.55
N ASN A 71 -3.98 -8.11 4.40
CA ASN A 71 -5.35 -7.74 4.79
C ASN A 71 -6.36 -8.20 3.72
N GLY A 72 -7.48 -8.77 4.16
CA GLY A 72 -8.50 -9.32 3.24
C GLY A 72 -7.97 -10.44 2.33
N MET A 73 -6.92 -11.15 2.74
CA MET A 73 -6.31 -12.24 1.97
C MET A 73 -6.43 -13.57 2.70
N ARG A 74 -6.48 -14.68 1.93
CA ARG A 74 -6.32 -16.02 2.49
C ARG A 74 -4.99 -16.09 3.24
N PRO A 75 -4.98 -16.53 4.52
CA PRO A 75 -3.75 -16.62 5.31
C PRO A 75 -2.73 -17.58 4.69
N LEU A 76 -1.44 -17.25 4.85
CA LEU A 76 -0.34 -18.13 4.46
C LEU A 76 -0.31 -19.37 5.36
N HIS A 77 -0.38 -20.55 4.75
CA HIS A 77 -0.18 -21.82 5.43
C HIS A 77 0.73 -22.73 4.58
N HIS A 78 1.63 -23.47 5.21
CA HIS A 78 2.67 -24.24 4.51
C HIS A 78 2.14 -25.35 3.59
N ARG A 79 0.90 -25.79 3.73
CA ARG A 79 0.23 -26.78 2.87
C ARG A 79 -0.85 -26.17 1.97
N ASP A 80 -1.24 -24.91 2.22
CA ASP A 80 -2.15 -24.11 1.39
C ASP A 80 -1.67 -22.66 1.44
N THR A 81 -0.72 -22.32 0.58
CA THR A 81 0.03 -21.06 0.67
C THR A 81 -0.80 -19.84 0.32
N GLY A 82 -1.95 -20.00 -0.31
CA GLY A 82 -2.76 -18.88 -0.77
C GLY A 82 -1.98 -17.93 -1.70
N PRO A 83 -2.36 -16.65 -1.77
CA PRO A 83 -1.71 -15.66 -2.64
C PRO A 83 -0.45 -15.05 -2.04
N ILE A 84 -0.30 -15.01 -0.71
CA ILE A 84 0.71 -14.19 -0.01
C ILE A 84 2.13 -14.58 -0.39
N ALA A 85 2.45 -15.89 -0.48
CA ALA A 85 3.78 -16.36 -0.84
C ALA A 85 4.17 -15.92 -2.27
N GLU A 86 3.21 -15.94 -3.21
CA GLU A 86 3.44 -15.52 -4.58
C GLU A 86 3.64 -14.00 -4.68
N PHE A 87 2.86 -13.24 -3.92
CA PHE A 87 2.98 -11.79 -3.84
C PHE A 87 4.34 -11.36 -3.29
N LEU A 88 4.79 -11.97 -2.20
CA LEU A 88 6.12 -11.73 -1.64
C LEU A 88 7.24 -12.12 -2.61
N SER A 89 7.12 -13.28 -3.25
CA SER A 89 8.09 -13.74 -4.24
C SER A 89 8.18 -12.82 -5.44
N ASP A 90 7.05 -12.28 -5.89
CA ASP A 90 7.03 -11.35 -7.02
C ASP A 90 7.59 -9.98 -6.65
N ALA A 91 7.28 -9.47 -5.47
CA ALA A 91 7.88 -8.25 -4.94
C ALA A 91 9.41 -8.41 -4.81
N ALA A 92 9.90 -9.52 -4.25
CA ALA A 92 11.32 -9.79 -4.08
C ALA A 92 12.12 -9.80 -5.39
N ARG A 93 11.49 -10.19 -6.51
CA ARG A 93 12.12 -10.12 -7.84
C ARG A 93 11.87 -8.79 -8.59
N GLY A 94 11.23 -7.83 -7.95
CA GLY A 94 10.94 -6.51 -8.52
C GLY A 94 9.74 -6.48 -9.48
N GLY A 95 8.91 -7.52 -9.52
CA GLY A 95 7.75 -7.62 -10.40
C GLY A 95 6.52 -6.84 -9.90
N ALA A 96 6.41 -6.65 -8.59
CA ALA A 96 5.33 -5.90 -7.96
C ALA A 96 5.82 -5.07 -6.78
N VAL A 97 4.99 -4.15 -6.28
CA VAL A 97 5.25 -3.36 -5.07
C VAL A 97 4.21 -3.72 -4.01
N ALA A 98 4.67 -4.15 -2.83
CA ALA A 98 3.79 -4.48 -1.71
C ALA A 98 3.36 -3.20 -0.97
N GLU A 99 2.06 -2.98 -0.85
CA GLU A 99 1.50 -1.93 0.00
C GLU A 99 1.36 -2.48 1.43
N LEU A 100 1.90 -1.78 2.43
CA LEU A 100 1.85 -2.20 3.83
C LEU A 100 1.24 -1.11 4.71
N ILE A 101 0.25 -1.49 5.53
CA ILE A 101 -0.35 -0.63 6.55
C ILE A 101 0.45 -0.82 7.85
N CYS A 102 1.34 0.11 8.17
CA CYS A 102 2.24 0.03 9.32
C CYS A 102 1.73 0.88 10.49
N ASP A 103 0.54 0.60 10.99
CA ASP A 103 -0.13 1.36 12.07
C ASP A 103 -0.17 0.64 13.43
N SER A 104 0.43 -0.55 13.55
CA SER A 104 0.34 -1.47 14.70
C SER A 104 -1.06 -2.09 14.94
N ILE A 105 -1.99 -1.90 14.01
CA ILE A 105 -3.37 -2.41 14.09
C ILE A 105 -3.61 -3.47 13.01
N HIS A 106 -3.28 -3.13 11.75
CA HIS A 106 -3.49 -4.00 10.59
C HIS A 106 -2.41 -5.06 10.45
N VAL A 107 -1.15 -4.68 10.62
CA VAL A 107 0.00 -5.57 10.49
C VAL A 107 0.93 -5.39 11.69
N GLU A 108 1.39 -6.49 12.27
CA GLU A 108 2.38 -6.47 13.34
C GLU A 108 3.67 -5.81 12.85
N PRO A 109 4.25 -4.83 13.56
CA PRO A 109 5.42 -4.11 13.10
C PRO A 109 6.64 -4.99 12.79
N SER A 110 6.82 -6.10 13.50
CA SER A 110 7.86 -7.08 13.20
C SER A 110 7.67 -7.72 11.82
N LEU A 111 6.43 -8.02 11.43
CA LEU A 111 6.13 -8.57 10.11
C LEU A 111 6.36 -7.54 9.00
N VAL A 112 6.09 -6.25 9.26
CA VAL A 112 6.43 -5.17 8.31
C VAL A 112 7.95 -5.12 8.08
N ARG A 113 8.74 -5.22 9.16
CA ARG A 113 10.21 -5.31 9.07
C ARG A 113 10.64 -6.55 8.27
N ASP A 114 10.07 -7.72 8.58
CA ASP A 114 10.44 -8.97 7.93
C ASP A 114 10.16 -8.90 6.41
N VAL A 115 9.04 -8.29 6.00
CA VAL A 115 8.77 -8.04 4.57
C VAL A 115 9.80 -7.08 3.97
N TYR A 116 10.09 -5.96 4.65
CA TYR A 116 11.12 -5.02 4.19
C TYR A 116 12.49 -5.70 4.00
N GLU A 117 12.91 -6.54 4.95
CA GLU A 117 14.17 -7.30 4.88
C GLU A 117 14.18 -8.32 3.74
N LEU A 118 13.04 -8.96 3.47
CA LEU A 118 12.89 -9.97 2.40
C LEU A 118 12.89 -9.36 1.00
N VAL A 119 12.21 -8.22 0.80
CA VAL A 119 11.97 -7.72 -0.55
C VAL A 119 12.72 -6.42 -0.86
N GLY A 120 13.20 -5.69 0.16
CA GLY A 120 13.88 -4.40 0.02
C GLY A 120 12.93 -3.21 -0.07
N ARG A 121 13.43 -2.03 0.29
CA ARG A 121 12.64 -0.78 0.33
C ARG A 121 12.07 -0.35 -1.03
N GLU A 122 12.70 -0.76 -2.13
CA GLU A 122 12.27 -0.45 -3.50
C GLU A 122 11.03 -1.25 -3.93
N HIS A 123 10.59 -2.20 -3.10
CA HIS A 123 9.47 -3.10 -3.38
C HIS A 123 8.38 -3.04 -2.32
N VAL A 124 8.49 -2.09 -1.38
CA VAL A 124 7.48 -1.81 -0.36
C VAL A 124 7.07 -0.35 -0.43
N VAL A 125 5.78 -0.08 -0.30
CA VAL A 125 5.23 1.26 -0.05
C VAL A 125 4.41 1.25 1.23
N LEU A 126 4.65 2.20 2.13
CA LEU A 126 3.82 2.39 3.31
C LEU A 126 2.56 3.15 2.91
N ILE A 127 1.42 2.64 3.33
CA ILE A 127 0.09 3.22 3.12
C ILE A 127 -0.67 3.29 4.43
N THR A 128 -1.78 4.00 4.45
CA THR A 128 -2.65 4.13 5.62
C THR A 128 -3.93 3.33 5.51
N ASP A 129 -4.37 3.05 4.28
CA ASP A 129 -5.71 2.52 4.01
C ASP A 129 -6.81 3.38 4.68
N ALA A 130 -6.61 4.71 4.67
CA ALA A 130 -7.42 5.66 5.42
C ALA A 130 -8.88 5.65 4.97
N MET A 131 -9.79 5.43 5.93
CA MET A 131 -11.23 5.54 5.72
C MET A 131 -11.74 6.95 6.09
N ALA A 132 -13.04 7.21 5.89
CA ALA A 132 -13.65 8.54 6.06
C ALA A 132 -13.47 9.16 7.46
N ALA A 133 -13.21 8.36 8.50
CA ALA A 133 -12.96 8.83 9.86
C ALA A 133 -11.47 9.13 10.15
N ALA A 134 -10.56 8.99 9.19
CA ALA A 134 -9.15 9.30 9.41
C ALA A 134 -8.99 10.79 9.77
N GLY A 135 -8.31 11.06 10.88
CA GLY A 135 -8.15 12.41 11.42
C GLY A 135 -9.37 12.97 12.17
N MET A 136 -10.42 12.16 12.36
CA MET A 136 -11.62 12.54 13.10
C MET A 136 -11.57 12.00 14.55
N ALA A 137 -12.44 12.52 15.41
CA ALA A 137 -12.58 12.03 16.79
C ALA A 137 -13.19 10.63 16.82
N ASP A 138 -13.05 9.92 17.95
CA ASP A 138 -13.78 8.68 18.19
C ASP A 138 -15.29 8.89 18.05
N GLY A 139 -16.00 7.93 17.48
CA GLY A 139 -17.43 8.07 17.20
C GLY A 139 -17.96 7.05 16.20
N GLN A 140 -19.17 7.31 15.73
CA GLN A 140 -19.84 6.49 14.71
C GLN A 140 -19.68 7.14 13.33
N TYR A 141 -19.35 6.33 12.34
CA TYR A 141 -19.12 6.72 10.95
C TYR A 141 -19.71 5.69 10.00
N THR A 142 -19.61 5.94 8.70
CA THR A 142 -20.04 4.98 7.67
C THR A 142 -18.92 4.72 6.68
N LEU A 143 -18.84 3.49 6.18
CA LEU A 143 -17.99 3.06 5.07
C LEU A 143 -18.88 2.43 3.99
N GLY A 144 -19.26 3.21 2.98
CA GLY A 144 -20.31 2.81 2.06
C GLY A 144 -21.62 2.50 2.83
N PRO A 145 -22.20 1.32 2.67
CA PRO A 145 -23.44 0.93 3.38
C PRO A 145 -23.19 0.39 4.80
N GLN A 146 -21.95 0.34 5.27
CA GLN A 146 -21.58 -0.30 6.54
C GLN A 146 -21.40 0.75 7.64
N ASP A 147 -21.95 0.47 8.84
CA ASP A 147 -21.69 1.26 10.02
C ASP A 147 -20.33 0.91 10.63
N VAL A 148 -19.57 1.93 11.01
CA VAL A 148 -18.24 1.84 11.61
C VAL A 148 -18.23 2.55 12.94
N ILE A 149 -17.60 1.93 13.93
CA ILE A 149 -17.32 2.54 15.24
C ILE A 149 -15.81 2.76 15.34
N VAL A 150 -15.42 4.02 15.56
CA VAL A 150 -14.05 4.36 15.92
C VAL A 150 -13.97 4.49 17.43
N LYS A 151 -13.09 3.72 18.03
CA LYS A 151 -12.79 3.75 19.46
C LYS A 151 -11.29 3.60 19.68
N ASP A 152 -10.72 4.48 20.49
CA ASP A 152 -9.27 4.53 20.76
C ASP A 152 -8.44 4.60 19.45
N GLY A 153 -8.96 5.34 18.46
CA GLY A 153 -8.35 5.48 17.14
C GLY A 153 -8.43 4.22 16.25
N VAL A 154 -9.17 3.19 16.61
CA VAL A 154 -9.34 1.98 15.80
C VAL A 154 -10.72 1.92 15.20
N ALA A 155 -10.82 1.89 13.88
CA ALA A 155 -12.08 1.77 13.14
C ALA A 155 -12.46 0.29 12.97
N ARG A 156 -13.67 -0.07 13.42
CA ARG A 156 -14.20 -1.44 13.28
C ARG A 156 -15.62 -1.40 12.74
N LEU A 157 -15.96 -2.41 11.93
CA LEU A 157 -17.34 -2.61 11.50
C LEU A 157 -18.23 -2.85 12.74
N ALA A 158 -19.37 -2.15 12.81
CA ALA A 158 -20.33 -2.32 13.89
C ALA A 158 -20.90 -3.75 13.97
N GLN A 159 -20.94 -4.45 12.82
CA GLN A 159 -21.27 -5.86 12.72
C GLN A 159 -20.02 -6.68 12.41
N GLY A 160 -19.71 -7.68 13.26
CA GLY A 160 -18.61 -8.61 13.04
C GLY A 160 -17.23 -8.16 13.55
N ASN A 161 -17.08 -6.92 14.02
CA ASN A 161 -15.87 -6.40 14.68
C ASN A 161 -14.57 -6.44 13.83
N ALA A 162 -14.68 -6.62 12.51
CA ALA A 162 -13.52 -6.55 11.61
C ALA A 162 -12.98 -5.11 11.52
N ILE A 163 -11.67 -4.96 11.27
CA ILE A 163 -11.07 -3.65 11.00
C ILE A 163 -11.69 -3.08 9.72
N ALA A 164 -12.05 -1.80 9.75
CA ALA A 164 -12.79 -1.12 8.68
C ALA A 164 -11.95 -0.05 7.96
N GLY A 165 -10.65 -0.29 7.84
CA GLY A 165 -9.68 0.65 7.28
C GLY A 165 -8.94 1.47 8.32
N GLY A 166 -7.98 2.28 7.87
CA GLY A 166 -7.06 3.02 8.71
C GLY A 166 -7.60 4.35 9.21
N THR A 167 -7.19 4.72 10.40
CA THR A 167 -7.38 6.07 10.97
C THR A 167 -6.04 6.80 11.16
N ALA A 168 -4.91 6.09 11.03
CA ALA A 168 -3.57 6.64 11.17
C ALA A 168 -3.21 7.60 10.03
N HIS A 169 -2.37 8.59 10.32
CA HIS A 169 -1.70 9.37 9.28
C HIS A 169 -0.44 8.63 8.79
N LEU A 170 0.01 8.94 7.58
CA LEU A 170 1.19 8.26 7.02
C LEU A 170 2.46 8.46 7.88
N MET A 171 2.59 9.60 8.55
CA MET A 171 3.71 9.84 9.47
C MET A 171 3.65 8.95 10.71
N ASP A 172 2.47 8.51 11.14
CA ASP A 172 2.32 7.52 12.22
C ASP A 172 2.84 6.15 11.77
N CYS A 173 2.57 5.77 10.52
CA CYS A 173 3.13 4.56 9.92
C CYS A 173 4.66 4.61 9.85
N VAL A 174 5.25 5.74 9.47
CA VAL A 174 6.72 5.93 9.49
C VAL A 174 7.26 5.79 10.92
N ARG A 175 6.62 6.43 11.90
CA ARG A 175 7.03 6.34 13.31
C ARG A 175 6.98 4.90 13.81
N VAL A 176 5.92 4.17 13.53
CA VAL A 176 5.79 2.75 13.90
C VAL A 176 6.86 1.90 13.22
N ALA A 177 7.10 2.09 11.93
CA ALA A 177 8.13 1.36 11.18
C ALA A 177 9.52 1.53 11.83
N VAL A 178 9.86 2.76 12.24
CA VAL A 178 11.15 3.06 12.88
C VAL A 178 11.20 2.57 14.33
N THR A 179 10.22 2.96 15.16
CA THR A 179 10.32 2.78 16.62
C THR A 179 9.94 1.39 17.08
N LYS A 180 9.03 0.71 16.38
CA LYS A 180 8.55 -0.63 16.70
C LYS A 180 9.06 -1.68 15.72
N GLY A 181 9.13 -1.37 14.43
CA GLY A 181 9.67 -2.25 13.41
C GLY A 181 11.20 -2.31 13.41
N GLY A 182 11.87 -1.26 13.87
CA GLY A 182 13.34 -1.16 13.82
C GLY A 182 13.90 -0.90 12.43
N ILE A 183 13.05 -0.45 11.50
CA ILE A 183 13.45 -0.10 10.13
C ILE A 183 14.23 1.22 10.15
N PRO A 184 15.37 1.34 9.45
CA PRO A 184 16.10 2.59 9.37
C PRO A 184 15.23 3.76 8.91
N LEU A 185 15.33 4.92 9.56
CA LEU A 185 14.49 6.10 9.25
C LEU A 185 14.52 6.47 7.77
N VAL A 186 15.70 6.42 7.14
CA VAL A 186 15.86 6.76 5.72
C VAL A 186 15.05 5.82 4.83
N ASP A 187 14.98 4.53 5.17
CA ASP A 187 14.24 3.53 4.40
C ASP A 187 12.73 3.62 4.67
N ALA A 188 12.32 3.88 5.91
CA ALA A 188 10.91 4.13 6.24
C ALA A 188 10.38 5.37 5.49
N VAL A 189 11.14 6.46 5.44
CA VAL A 189 10.79 7.67 4.68
C VAL A 189 10.80 7.39 3.17
N TYR A 190 11.76 6.60 2.67
CA TYR A 190 11.76 6.18 1.25
C TYR A 190 10.46 5.46 0.89
N MET A 191 10.07 4.46 1.67
CA MET A 191 8.84 3.68 1.45
C MET A 191 7.56 4.52 1.58
N ALA A 192 7.56 5.58 2.40
CA ALA A 192 6.41 6.46 2.59
C ALA A 192 6.34 7.62 1.58
N SER A 193 7.40 7.90 0.83
CA SER A 193 7.49 9.09 -0.03
C SER A 193 7.97 8.75 -1.45
N VAL A 194 9.23 8.38 -1.62
CA VAL A 194 9.83 8.13 -2.94
C VAL A 194 9.11 7.00 -3.66
N GLN A 195 8.82 5.92 -2.95
CA GLN A 195 8.17 4.75 -3.55
C GLN A 195 6.75 5.06 -4.04
N GLY A 196 5.97 5.83 -3.27
CA GLY A 196 4.66 6.32 -3.70
C GLY A 196 4.74 7.18 -4.97
N ALA A 197 5.70 8.11 -5.02
CA ALA A 197 5.95 8.94 -6.20
C ALA A 197 6.33 8.10 -7.43
N THR A 198 7.17 7.07 -7.25
CA THR A 198 7.56 6.12 -8.30
C THR A 198 6.36 5.36 -8.85
N ILE A 199 5.47 4.85 -7.98
CA ILE A 199 4.23 4.17 -8.37
C ILE A 199 3.34 5.10 -9.20
N LEU A 200 3.22 6.37 -8.78
CA LEU A 200 2.42 7.37 -9.49
C LEU A 200 3.05 7.83 -10.81
N GLY A 201 4.34 7.63 -11.02
CA GLY A 201 5.10 8.18 -12.14
C GLY A 201 5.21 9.70 -12.09
N ASP A 202 5.22 10.29 -10.89
CA ASP A 202 5.39 11.73 -10.67
C ASP A 202 6.79 12.00 -10.10
N ASP A 203 7.71 12.40 -10.94
CA ASP A 203 9.09 12.75 -10.60
C ASP A 203 9.22 14.14 -9.96
N THR A 204 8.13 14.91 -9.89
CA THR A 204 8.12 16.26 -9.28
C THR A 204 7.94 16.23 -7.76
N ILE A 205 7.67 15.08 -7.16
CA ILE A 205 7.46 14.86 -5.72
C ILE A 205 8.35 13.73 -5.18
N GLY A 206 8.21 13.40 -3.91
CA GLY A 206 8.78 12.21 -3.28
C GLY A 206 10.20 12.37 -2.74
N SER A 207 10.94 13.41 -3.10
CA SER A 207 12.29 13.65 -2.57
C SER A 207 12.64 15.14 -2.52
N LEU A 208 13.56 15.50 -1.62
CA LEU A 208 14.08 16.85 -1.49
C LEU A 208 15.21 17.08 -2.51
N ALA A 209 14.85 17.59 -3.69
CA ALA A 209 15.81 17.91 -4.75
C ALA A 209 15.41 19.21 -5.45
N ALA A 210 16.39 19.94 -5.98
CA ALA A 210 16.15 21.15 -6.75
C ALA A 210 15.22 20.88 -7.94
N GLY A 211 14.22 21.75 -8.15
CA GLY A 211 13.24 21.62 -9.23
C GLY A 211 11.99 20.81 -8.86
N LYS A 212 11.98 20.11 -7.72
CA LYS A 212 10.78 19.40 -7.24
C LYS A 212 9.87 20.30 -6.41
N LYS A 213 8.62 19.89 -6.25
CA LYS A 213 7.65 20.57 -5.38
C LYS A 213 8.16 20.55 -3.94
N ALA A 214 8.10 21.70 -3.29
CA ALA A 214 8.50 21.84 -1.89
C ALA A 214 7.35 21.40 -0.96
N ASP A 215 6.98 20.11 -1.03
CA ASP A 215 6.07 19.42 -0.12
C ASP A 215 6.94 18.75 0.95
N ILE A 216 7.01 19.35 2.14
CA ILE A 216 7.99 19.01 3.17
C ILE A 216 7.27 18.80 4.50
N VAL A 217 7.66 17.80 5.25
CA VAL A 217 7.24 17.56 6.63
C VAL A 217 8.47 17.68 7.53
N GLU A 218 8.43 18.60 8.49
CA GLU A 218 9.43 18.72 9.54
C GLU A 218 8.96 17.95 10.76
N VAL A 219 9.84 17.13 11.30
CA VAL A 219 9.59 16.33 12.50
C VAL A 219 10.68 16.58 13.54
N ASP A 220 10.37 16.33 14.81
CA ASP A 220 11.36 16.32 15.90
C ASP A 220 12.03 14.96 16.04
N SER A 221 12.85 14.81 17.10
CA SER A 221 13.54 13.57 17.42
C SER A 221 12.62 12.37 17.69
N ASP A 222 11.39 12.63 18.12
CA ASP A 222 10.36 11.62 18.40
C ASP A 222 9.46 11.34 17.19
N LEU A 223 9.84 11.90 16.03
CA LEU A 223 9.10 11.85 14.77
C LEU A 223 7.70 12.46 14.88
N ALA A 224 7.48 13.39 15.80
CA ALA A 224 6.25 14.18 15.86
C ALA A 224 6.32 15.33 14.85
N VAL A 225 5.23 15.52 14.09
CA VAL A 225 5.14 16.57 13.07
C VAL A 225 5.19 17.93 13.75
N ARG A 226 6.10 18.80 13.31
CA ARG A 226 6.28 20.17 13.81
C ARG A 226 5.77 21.19 12.82
N ARG A 227 5.95 20.92 11.52
CA ARG A 227 5.57 21.83 10.45
C ARG A 227 5.37 21.11 9.13
N VAL A 228 4.39 21.55 8.37
CA VAL A 228 4.13 21.02 7.03
C VAL A 228 4.14 22.14 6.01
N TRP A 229 4.89 21.98 4.94
CA TRP A 229 4.85 22.85 3.78
C TRP A 229 4.19 22.12 2.61
N ARG A 230 3.36 22.87 1.90
CA ARG A 230 2.80 22.44 0.62
C ARG A 230 3.21 23.44 -0.45
N ARG A 231 3.97 23.01 -1.42
CA ARG A 231 4.54 23.88 -2.48
C ARG A 231 5.26 25.10 -1.93
N GLY A 232 6.01 24.92 -0.86
CA GLY A 232 6.77 25.98 -0.20
C GLY A 232 5.98 26.88 0.74
N THR A 233 4.67 26.68 0.90
CA THR A 233 3.82 27.43 1.85
C THR A 233 3.53 26.58 3.08
N VAL A 234 3.73 27.14 4.28
CA VAL A 234 3.38 26.48 5.54
C VAL A 234 1.86 26.30 5.61
N VAL A 235 1.41 25.08 5.91
CA VAL A 235 -0.02 24.72 6.00
C VAL A 235 -0.40 24.11 7.35
N ALA A 236 0.54 23.66 8.13
CA ALA A 236 0.36 23.15 9.50
C ALA A 236 1.68 23.26 10.29
#